data_9229056fa558347546e276877645f63a
#
_entry.id   9229056fa558347546e276877645f63a
#
_cell.length_a   1.000
_cell.length_b   1.000
_cell.length_c   1.000
_cell.angle_alpha   90.00
_cell.angle_beta   90.00
_cell.angle_gamma   90.00
#
_symmetry.space_group_name_H-M   'P 1'
#
loop_
_entity.id
_entity.type
_entity.pdbx_description
1 polymer ?
#
loop_
_entity_poly.entity_id
_entity_poly.type
_entity_poly.pdbx_seq_one_letter_code
_entity_poly.pdbx_strand_id
1 'polypeptide(L)'
;NYEIHYQYDANGNITQITDGKGKIQYTYDTRNQLIREDREADRQTITYAYDKNGNLLQKNRYEYQPEAAMETLASATPSETKIYRYEGNWKDQLTSYNGETIAYDAMGNPTVYRGMEMGWKNSSELTEIVKDQTTIRYRYDKEGMRNRKYLSDGTTVLYQVQDGQIIGEQHLREDQEKPLYEMTFSYDADGTLFSMNCDGKDYYYILNPTGDVIALVDTGWNTVVSYAYDSWGKVTAIEGDQDLGKKNPLRYRGYYWDEE
;
A
#
# COMPACT_ATOMS: atom_id res chain seq x y z
N ASN A 1 23.81 4.22 6.81
CA ASN A 1 23.93 3.26 5.69
C ASN A 1 22.75 2.30 5.77
N TYR A 2 22.04 2.16 4.66
CA TYR A 2 21.02 1.11 4.50
C TYR A 2 21.72 -0.11 3.90
N GLU A 3 21.78 -1.20 4.65
CA GLU A 3 22.30 -2.48 4.19
C GLU A 3 21.18 -3.50 4.32
N ILE A 4 20.78 -4.07 3.18
CA ILE A 4 19.69 -5.05 3.10
C ILE A 4 20.22 -6.23 2.29
N HIS A 5 20.14 -7.43 2.86
CA HIS A 5 20.55 -8.67 2.22
C HIS A 5 19.33 -9.47 1.81
N TYR A 6 19.35 -9.94 0.57
CA TYR A 6 18.29 -10.79 0.00
C TYR A 6 18.84 -12.19 -0.30
N GLN A 7 18.05 -13.20 -0.04
CA GLN A 7 18.28 -14.56 -0.51
C GLN A 7 17.12 -15.00 -1.42
N TYR A 8 17.42 -15.81 -2.40
CA TYR A 8 16.45 -16.25 -3.40
C TYR A 8 16.48 -17.77 -3.55
N ASP A 9 15.35 -18.36 -3.94
CA ASP A 9 15.30 -19.73 -4.40
C ASP A 9 15.69 -19.84 -5.90
N ALA A 10 15.66 -21.07 -6.43
CA ALA A 10 15.99 -21.33 -7.84
C ALA A 10 14.96 -20.73 -8.83
N ASN A 11 13.76 -20.39 -8.36
CA ASN A 11 12.71 -19.78 -9.17
C ASN A 11 12.77 -18.24 -9.14
N GLY A 12 13.69 -17.65 -8.35
CA GLY A 12 13.83 -16.22 -8.17
C GLY A 12 12.92 -15.63 -7.10
N ASN A 13 12.22 -16.44 -6.30
CA ASN A 13 11.45 -15.93 -5.18
C ASN A 13 12.38 -15.52 -4.04
N ILE A 14 12.09 -14.40 -3.39
CA ILE A 14 12.83 -13.96 -2.20
C ILE A 14 12.49 -14.89 -1.04
N THR A 15 13.48 -15.64 -0.54
CA THR A 15 13.30 -16.54 0.60
C THR A 15 13.69 -15.91 1.92
N GLN A 16 14.52 -14.88 1.90
CA GLN A 16 14.90 -14.13 3.09
C GLN A 16 15.26 -12.69 2.77
N ILE A 17 14.88 -11.79 3.66
CA ILE A 17 15.37 -10.42 3.76
C ILE A 17 16.00 -10.25 5.13
N THR A 18 17.20 -9.68 5.20
CA THR A 18 17.85 -9.32 6.46
C THR A 18 18.32 -7.88 6.40
N ASP A 19 17.97 -7.11 7.40
CA ASP A 19 18.39 -5.71 7.58
C ASP A 19 18.78 -5.42 9.03
N GLY A 20 19.01 -4.16 9.36
CA GLY A 20 19.37 -3.72 10.72
C GLY A 20 18.27 -3.94 11.77
N LYS A 21 17.04 -4.26 11.39
CA LYS A 21 15.90 -4.51 12.29
C LYS A 21 15.70 -6.00 12.57
N GLY A 22 16.21 -6.88 11.71
CA GLY A 22 16.09 -8.32 11.88
C GLY A 22 15.88 -9.06 10.55
N LYS A 23 15.28 -10.23 10.64
CA LYS A 23 15.11 -11.15 9.53
C LYS A 23 13.62 -11.35 9.22
N ILE A 24 13.31 -11.43 7.91
CA ILE A 24 12.03 -11.92 7.40
C ILE A 24 12.32 -13.13 6.54
N GLN A 25 11.65 -14.26 6.82
CA GLN A 25 11.76 -15.48 6.02
C GLN A 25 10.44 -15.74 5.30
N TYR A 26 10.54 -16.24 4.08
CA TYR A 26 9.40 -16.54 3.21
C TYR A 26 9.43 -17.99 2.76
N THR A 27 8.29 -18.64 2.75
CA THR A 27 8.12 -20.01 2.23
C THR A 27 7.05 -20.00 1.15
N TYR A 28 7.33 -20.67 0.05
CA TYR A 28 6.44 -20.78 -1.11
C TYR A 28 6.00 -22.21 -1.36
N ASP A 29 4.85 -22.37 -1.97
CA ASP A 29 4.39 -23.66 -2.48
C ASP A 29 5.01 -23.97 -3.87
N THR A 30 4.67 -25.12 -4.44
CA THR A 30 5.15 -25.56 -5.77
C THR A 30 4.64 -24.71 -6.93
N ARG A 31 3.68 -23.79 -6.69
CA ARG A 31 3.15 -22.82 -7.65
C ARG A 31 3.72 -21.42 -7.46
N ASN A 32 4.78 -21.27 -6.62
CA ASN A 32 5.39 -20.01 -6.22
C ASN A 32 4.41 -19.07 -5.49
N GLN A 33 3.40 -19.60 -4.78
CA GLN A 33 2.52 -18.82 -3.94
C GLN A 33 3.13 -18.72 -2.54
N LEU A 34 3.18 -17.53 -1.98
CA LEU A 34 3.66 -17.29 -0.62
C LEU A 34 2.69 -17.94 0.39
N ILE A 35 3.14 -19.00 1.07
CA ILE A 35 2.32 -19.72 2.05
C ILE A 35 2.66 -19.38 3.49
N ARG A 36 3.85 -18.78 3.72
CA ARG A 36 4.29 -18.41 5.07
C ARG A 36 5.31 -17.28 5.03
N GLU A 37 5.22 -16.40 6.02
CA GLU A 37 6.27 -15.45 6.36
C GLU A 37 6.53 -15.43 7.87
N ASP A 38 7.80 -15.40 8.26
CA ASP A 38 8.25 -15.26 9.64
C ASP A 38 8.98 -13.93 9.78
N ARG A 39 8.43 -13.02 10.58
CA ARG A 39 8.89 -11.64 10.73
C ARG A 39 9.45 -11.44 12.13
N GLU A 40 10.78 -11.46 12.24
CA GLU A 40 11.48 -11.39 13.53
C GLU A 40 11.23 -10.05 14.25
N ALA A 41 11.38 -8.94 13.56
CA ALA A 41 11.19 -7.59 14.12
C ALA A 41 9.75 -7.37 14.63
N ASP A 42 8.76 -7.87 13.88
CA ASP A 42 7.34 -7.73 14.23
C ASP A 42 6.86 -8.81 15.21
N ARG A 43 7.71 -9.78 15.56
CA ARG A 43 7.38 -10.94 16.41
C ARG A 43 6.15 -11.71 15.93
N GLN A 44 6.07 -11.95 14.61
CA GLN A 44 4.91 -12.56 13.97
C GLN A 44 5.31 -13.68 13.00
N THR A 45 4.49 -14.73 12.99
CA THR A 45 4.43 -15.74 11.93
C THR A 45 3.09 -15.62 11.24
N ILE A 46 3.07 -15.56 9.90
CA ILE A 46 1.86 -15.39 9.10
C ILE A 46 1.77 -16.54 8.11
N THR A 47 0.58 -17.11 7.95
CA THR A 47 0.32 -18.16 6.95
C THR A 47 -0.78 -17.74 6.00
N TYR A 48 -0.72 -18.28 4.78
CA TYR A 48 -1.64 -18.00 3.69
C TYR A 48 -2.18 -19.31 3.12
N ALA A 49 -3.47 -19.32 2.78
CA ALA A 49 -4.11 -20.45 2.10
C ALA A 49 -4.81 -19.95 0.84
N TYR A 50 -4.69 -20.73 -0.23
CA TYR A 50 -5.21 -20.39 -1.55
C TYR A 50 -6.15 -21.48 -2.07
N ASP A 51 -7.03 -21.12 -2.98
CA ASP A 51 -7.78 -22.09 -3.78
C ASP A 51 -6.94 -22.61 -4.95
N LYS A 52 -7.55 -23.53 -5.74
CA LYS A 52 -6.89 -24.09 -6.92
C LYS A 52 -6.62 -23.08 -8.04
N ASN A 53 -7.32 -21.95 -8.05
CA ASN A 53 -7.16 -20.88 -9.04
C ASN A 53 -6.11 -19.83 -8.61
N GLY A 54 -5.62 -19.92 -7.36
CA GLY A 54 -4.65 -18.97 -6.81
C GLY A 54 -5.29 -17.83 -6.02
N ASN A 55 -6.59 -17.86 -5.76
CA ASN A 55 -7.25 -16.85 -4.95
C ASN A 55 -6.90 -17.06 -3.48
N LEU A 56 -6.54 -15.99 -2.78
CA LEU A 56 -6.27 -16.03 -1.35
C LEU A 56 -7.58 -16.28 -0.58
N LEU A 57 -7.65 -17.41 0.14
CA LEU A 57 -8.82 -17.77 0.95
C LEU A 57 -8.69 -17.35 2.40
N GLN A 58 -7.47 -17.38 2.93
CA GLN A 58 -7.24 -17.12 4.35
C GLN A 58 -5.83 -16.59 4.60
N LYS A 59 -5.73 -15.63 5.53
CA LYS A 59 -4.49 -15.14 6.12
C LYS A 59 -4.60 -15.27 7.63
N ASN A 60 -3.72 -16.06 8.25
CA ASN A 60 -3.64 -16.22 9.69
C ASN A 60 -2.38 -15.56 10.23
N ARG A 61 -2.49 -14.93 11.40
CA ARG A 61 -1.37 -14.38 12.14
C ARG A 61 -1.21 -15.12 13.45
N TYR A 62 0.03 -15.43 13.80
CA TYR A 62 0.43 -16.07 15.03
C TYR A 62 1.53 -15.25 15.70
N GLU A 63 1.80 -15.51 16.98
CA GLU A 63 3.07 -15.12 17.60
C GLU A 63 4.24 -15.76 16.83
N TYR A 64 5.41 -15.15 16.93
CA TYR A 64 6.60 -15.57 16.19
C TYR A 64 7.03 -16.99 16.54
N GLN A 65 6.94 -17.89 15.59
CA GLN A 65 7.24 -19.32 15.73
C GLN A 65 7.99 -19.84 14.48
N PRO A 66 9.20 -19.34 14.20
CA PRO A 66 9.91 -19.66 12.95
C PRO A 66 10.23 -21.15 12.81
N GLU A 67 10.40 -21.87 13.92
CA GLU A 67 10.73 -23.31 13.94
C GLU A 67 9.49 -24.23 13.91
N ALA A 68 8.28 -23.67 14.04
CA ALA A 68 7.06 -24.49 14.04
C ALA A 68 6.77 -25.03 12.63
N ALA A 69 6.45 -26.32 12.52
CA ALA A 69 5.98 -26.90 11.25
C ALA A 69 4.60 -26.33 10.85
N MET A 70 4.27 -26.36 9.56
CA MET A 70 2.98 -25.86 9.06
C MET A 70 1.79 -26.58 9.69
N GLU A 71 1.91 -27.89 9.95
CA GLU A 71 0.88 -28.70 10.60
C GLU A 71 0.65 -28.25 12.06
N THR A 72 1.71 -27.82 12.74
CA THR A 72 1.62 -27.27 14.09
C THR A 72 0.86 -25.94 14.08
N LEU A 73 1.20 -25.04 13.15
CA LEU A 73 0.49 -23.76 12.97
C LEU A 73 -0.97 -23.96 12.56
N ALA A 74 -1.25 -24.94 11.68
CA ALA A 74 -2.63 -25.26 11.26
C ALA A 74 -3.50 -25.75 12.42
N SER A 75 -2.90 -26.34 13.47
CA SER A 75 -3.58 -26.84 14.68
C SER A 75 -3.63 -25.79 15.80
N ALA A 76 -2.88 -24.69 15.67
CA ALA A 76 -2.83 -23.61 16.66
C ALA A 76 -3.95 -22.61 16.44
N THR A 77 -4.31 -21.87 17.50
CA THR A 77 -5.25 -20.76 17.40
C THR A 77 -4.49 -19.49 16.94
N PRO A 78 -4.80 -18.91 15.75
CA PRO A 78 -4.20 -17.67 15.34
C PRO A 78 -4.68 -16.49 16.20
N SER A 79 -3.82 -15.48 16.36
CA SER A 79 -4.19 -14.21 17.02
C SER A 79 -5.11 -13.36 16.15
N GLU A 80 -5.03 -13.51 14.82
CA GLU A 80 -5.92 -12.87 13.84
C GLU A 80 -6.12 -13.81 12.64
N THR A 81 -7.34 -13.86 12.14
CA THR A 81 -7.69 -14.54 10.89
C THR A 81 -8.40 -13.56 9.96
N LYS A 82 -8.00 -13.52 8.70
CA LYS A 82 -8.71 -12.85 7.61
C LYS A 82 -9.23 -13.87 6.62
N ILE A 83 -10.50 -13.77 6.29
CA ILE A 83 -11.21 -14.72 5.41
C ILE A 83 -11.66 -13.99 4.15
N TYR A 84 -11.43 -14.63 3.01
CA TYR A 84 -11.77 -14.15 1.67
C TYR A 84 -12.69 -15.16 0.99
N ARG A 85 -13.74 -14.69 0.29
CA ARG A 85 -14.72 -15.55 -0.42
C ARG A 85 -14.91 -15.10 -1.85
N TYR A 86 -15.04 -16.07 -2.76
CA TYR A 86 -15.19 -15.90 -4.21
C TYR A 86 -16.39 -16.74 -4.71
N GLU A 87 -17.58 -16.43 -4.20
CA GLU A 87 -18.79 -17.26 -4.38
C GLU A 87 -19.64 -16.85 -5.60
N GLY A 88 -19.24 -15.78 -6.32
CA GLY A 88 -19.92 -15.31 -7.51
C GLY A 88 -19.73 -16.20 -8.75
N ASN A 89 -20.39 -15.82 -9.85
CA ASN A 89 -20.17 -16.45 -11.16
C ASN A 89 -18.76 -16.18 -11.69
N TRP A 90 -18.22 -15.03 -11.40
CA TRP A 90 -16.84 -14.64 -11.71
C TRP A 90 -15.94 -15.12 -10.57
N LYS A 91 -15.22 -16.21 -10.80
CA LYS A 91 -14.50 -16.95 -9.75
C LYS A 91 -13.30 -16.22 -9.14
N ASP A 92 -12.80 -15.19 -9.79
CA ASP A 92 -11.66 -14.39 -9.32
C ASP A 92 -12.14 -13.09 -8.63
N GLN A 93 -13.47 -12.82 -8.62
CA GLN A 93 -14.04 -11.64 -7.98
C GLN A 93 -14.30 -11.92 -6.50
N LEU A 94 -13.64 -11.15 -5.63
CA LEU A 94 -13.81 -11.24 -4.18
C LEU A 94 -15.24 -10.81 -3.80
N THR A 95 -16.04 -11.73 -3.26
CA THR A 95 -17.44 -11.46 -2.91
C THR A 95 -17.67 -11.16 -1.44
N SER A 96 -16.71 -11.54 -0.58
CA SER A 96 -16.76 -11.23 0.85
C SER A 96 -15.38 -11.17 1.47
N TYR A 97 -15.19 -10.24 2.40
CA TYR A 97 -14.01 -10.08 3.22
C TYR A 97 -14.40 -10.07 4.71
N ASN A 98 -13.88 -11.01 5.48
CA ASN A 98 -14.21 -11.21 6.91
C ASN A 98 -15.73 -11.27 7.21
N GLY A 99 -16.51 -11.85 6.29
CA GLY A 99 -17.97 -11.95 6.40
C GLY A 99 -18.74 -10.72 5.90
N GLU A 100 -18.07 -9.61 5.61
CA GLU A 100 -18.68 -8.44 4.98
C GLU A 100 -18.82 -8.67 3.47
N THR A 101 -20.01 -8.52 2.93
CA THR A 101 -20.28 -8.66 1.50
C THR A 101 -19.73 -7.48 0.73
N ILE A 102 -19.12 -7.76 -0.43
CA ILE A 102 -18.68 -6.75 -1.38
C ILE A 102 -19.70 -6.70 -2.51
N ALA A 103 -20.26 -5.53 -2.78
CA ALA A 103 -21.18 -5.30 -3.90
C ALA A 103 -20.42 -4.68 -5.09
N TYR A 104 -20.86 -5.00 -6.30
CA TYR A 104 -20.26 -4.54 -7.54
C TYR A 104 -21.30 -3.99 -8.49
N ASP A 105 -20.93 -3.05 -9.34
CA ASP A 105 -21.73 -2.63 -10.49
C ASP A 105 -21.57 -3.63 -11.66
N ALA A 106 -22.29 -3.36 -12.75
CA ALA A 106 -22.25 -4.22 -13.95
C ALA A 106 -20.89 -4.21 -14.69
N MET A 107 -20.03 -3.24 -14.39
CA MET A 107 -18.69 -3.11 -14.96
C MET A 107 -17.64 -3.83 -14.10
N GLY A 108 -18.04 -4.32 -12.90
CA GLY A 108 -17.14 -4.98 -11.95
C GLY A 108 -16.46 -4.03 -10.96
N ASN A 109 -16.87 -2.77 -10.90
CA ASN A 109 -16.36 -1.85 -9.90
C ASN A 109 -17.02 -2.11 -8.55
N PRO A 110 -16.29 -2.14 -7.43
CA PRO A 110 -16.87 -2.28 -6.11
C PRO A 110 -17.73 -1.05 -5.77
N THR A 111 -19.00 -1.26 -5.43
CA THR A 111 -19.91 -0.20 -4.96
C THR A 111 -20.03 -0.17 -3.45
N VAL A 112 -19.79 -1.31 -2.79
CA VAL A 112 -19.70 -1.42 -1.33
C VAL A 112 -18.50 -2.29 -0.98
N TYR A 113 -17.59 -1.79 -0.14
CA TYR A 113 -16.42 -2.52 0.35
C TYR A 113 -15.94 -1.97 1.70
N ARG A 114 -15.87 -2.82 2.72
CA ARG A 114 -15.36 -2.50 4.07
C ARG A 114 -16.02 -1.25 4.69
N GLY A 115 -17.34 -1.17 4.57
CA GLY A 115 -18.12 -0.04 5.09
C GLY A 115 -18.03 1.23 4.23
N MET A 116 -17.32 1.19 3.10
CA MET A 116 -17.29 2.27 2.12
C MET A 116 -18.37 2.06 1.07
N GLU A 117 -19.11 3.13 0.74
CA GLU A 117 -19.94 3.22 -0.46
C GLU A 117 -19.17 4.00 -1.52
N MET A 118 -19.11 3.48 -2.74
CA MET A 118 -18.30 4.03 -3.83
C MET A 118 -19.14 4.34 -5.06
N GLY A 119 -18.98 5.54 -5.60
CA GLY A 119 -19.60 6.02 -6.82
C GLY A 119 -18.62 6.04 -7.98
N TRP A 120 -19.05 5.52 -9.14
CA TRP A 120 -18.23 5.39 -10.34
C TRP A 120 -18.85 6.10 -11.54
N LYS A 121 -18.02 6.60 -12.45
CA LYS A 121 -18.39 7.15 -13.76
C LYS A 121 -17.44 6.64 -14.86
N ASN A 122 -17.84 6.84 -16.10
CA ASN A 122 -17.03 6.52 -17.28
C ASN A 122 -16.40 5.11 -17.22
N SER A 123 -17.15 4.14 -16.68
CA SER A 123 -16.78 2.73 -16.47
C SER A 123 -15.75 2.44 -15.38
N SER A 124 -14.83 3.34 -15.04
CA SER A 124 -13.74 3.04 -14.09
C SER A 124 -13.24 4.24 -13.28
N GLU A 125 -13.85 5.40 -13.43
CA GLU A 125 -13.47 6.58 -12.65
C GLU A 125 -14.21 6.58 -11.30
N LEU A 126 -13.48 6.39 -10.21
CA LEU A 126 -14.01 6.52 -8.85
C LEU A 126 -14.27 8.00 -8.55
N THR A 127 -15.52 8.38 -8.41
CA THR A 127 -15.89 9.79 -8.23
C THR A 127 -16.24 10.17 -6.81
N GLU A 128 -16.61 9.20 -6.00
CA GLU A 128 -17.00 9.43 -4.60
C GLU A 128 -16.73 8.19 -3.74
N ILE A 129 -16.29 8.44 -2.50
CA ILE A 129 -16.29 7.46 -1.41
C ILE A 129 -17.06 8.07 -0.24
N VAL A 130 -17.99 7.31 0.32
CA VAL A 130 -18.70 7.66 1.57
C VAL A 130 -18.40 6.60 2.61
N LYS A 131 -17.93 7.02 3.79
CA LYS A 131 -17.68 6.15 4.95
C LYS A 131 -17.85 6.94 6.24
N ASP A 132 -18.58 6.41 7.20
CA ASP A 132 -18.73 6.97 8.55
C ASP A 132 -19.06 8.48 8.55
N GLN A 133 -19.98 8.92 7.67
CA GLN A 133 -20.37 10.33 7.45
C GLN A 133 -19.27 11.19 6.79
N THR A 134 -18.13 10.62 6.41
CA THR A 134 -17.09 11.29 5.65
C THR A 134 -17.32 11.05 4.17
N THR A 135 -17.27 12.10 3.37
CA THR A 135 -17.39 12.02 1.92
C THR A 135 -16.15 12.58 1.26
N ILE A 136 -15.55 11.80 0.38
CA ILE A 136 -14.43 12.19 -0.45
C ILE A 136 -14.86 12.15 -1.91
N ARG A 137 -14.51 13.18 -2.68
CA ARG A 137 -14.86 13.27 -4.11
C ARG A 137 -13.62 13.45 -4.94
N TYR A 138 -13.65 12.84 -6.14
CA TYR A 138 -12.58 12.90 -7.13
C TYR A 138 -13.05 13.51 -8.43
N ARG A 139 -12.14 14.19 -9.11
CA ARG A 139 -12.33 14.66 -10.49
C ARG A 139 -11.18 14.25 -11.36
N TYR A 140 -11.49 14.05 -12.60
CA TYR A 140 -10.60 13.59 -13.66
C TYR A 140 -10.58 14.64 -14.78
N ASP A 141 -9.49 14.70 -15.50
CA ASP A 141 -9.40 15.46 -16.74
C ASP A 141 -10.00 14.67 -17.93
N LYS A 142 -9.90 15.22 -19.12
CA LYS A 142 -10.40 14.58 -20.35
C LYS A 142 -9.60 13.34 -20.79
N GLU A 143 -8.39 13.18 -20.28
CA GLU A 143 -7.52 12.03 -20.47
C GLU A 143 -7.79 10.91 -19.45
N GLY A 144 -8.72 11.12 -18.50
CA GLY A 144 -9.03 10.16 -17.42
C GLY A 144 -8.02 10.16 -16.29
N MET A 145 -7.18 11.19 -16.18
CA MET A 145 -6.24 11.33 -15.07
C MET A 145 -6.88 12.11 -13.92
N ARG A 146 -6.75 11.59 -12.68
CA ARG A 146 -7.26 12.27 -11.50
C ARG A 146 -6.49 13.57 -11.29
N ASN A 147 -7.20 14.69 -11.33
CA ASN A 147 -6.63 16.02 -11.19
C ASN A 147 -7.10 16.76 -9.92
N ARG A 148 -8.10 16.25 -9.20
CA ARG A 148 -8.59 16.82 -7.94
C ARG A 148 -9.15 15.77 -7.01
N LYS A 149 -8.98 16.04 -5.70
CA LYS A 149 -9.62 15.33 -4.58
C LYS A 149 -10.19 16.36 -3.62
N TYR A 150 -11.41 16.15 -3.17
CA TYR A 150 -12.08 16.98 -2.19
C TYR A 150 -12.30 16.19 -0.92
N LEU A 151 -11.75 16.64 0.19
CA LEU A 151 -11.88 16.02 1.49
C LEU A 151 -13.06 16.62 2.26
N SER A 152 -13.62 15.87 3.18
CA SER A 152 -14.78 16.30 4.00
C SER A 152 -14.47 17.45 4.96
N ASP A 153 -13.20 17.70 5.27
CA ASP A 153 -12.76 18.82 6.11
C ASP A 153 -12.63 20.14 5.36
N GLY A 154 -13.02 20.17 4.08
CA GLY A 154 -12.93 21.33 3.18
C GLY A 154 -11.59 21.47 2.46
N THR A 155 -10.66 20.53 2.66
CA THR A 155 -9.39 20.52 1.91
C THR A 155 -9.61 20.05 0.48
N THR A 156 -9.01 20.74 -0.47
CA THR A 156 -8.92 20.35 -1.88
C THR A 156 -7.47 20.02 -2.22
N VAL A 157 -7.23 18.83 -2.75
CA VAL A 157 -5.93 18.45 -3.33
C VAL A 157 -5.98 18.65 -4.82
N LEU A 158 -5.06 19.46 -5.35
CA LEU A 158 -4.83 19.63 -6.79
C LEU A 158 -3.61 18.81 -7.19
N TYR A 159 -3.77 17.92 -8.16
CA TYR A 159 -2.67 17.13 -8.71
C TYR A 159 -2.12 17.76 -9.97
N GLN A 160 -0.80 17.84 -10.05
CA GLN A 160 -0.08 18.14 -11.29
C GLN A 160 0.36 16.83 -11.91
N VAL A 161 -0.15 16.57 -13.12
CA VAL A 161 0.13 15.32 -13.83
C VAL A 161 0.85 15.64 -15.13
N GLN A 162 1.92 14.92 -15.43
CA GLN A 162 2.65 14.98 -16.70
C GLN A 162 2.99 13.55 -17.13
N ASP A 163 2.72 13.23 -18.41
CA ASP A 163 3.00 11.92 -19.01
C ASP A 163 2.48 10.72 -18.20
N GLY A 164 1.32 10.89 -17.53
CA GLY A 164 0.70 9.88 -16.71
C GLY A 164 1.27 9.73 -15.29
N GLN A 165 2.25 10.57 -14.93
CA GLN A 165 2.85 10.59 -13.58
C GLN A 165 2.40 11.82 -12.80
N ILE A 166 2.16 11.67 -11.51
CA ILE A 166 1.95 12.80 -10.59
C ILE A 166 3.32 13.43 -10.30
N ILE A 167 3.50 14.67 -10.75
CA ILE A 167 4.73 15.43 -10.56
C ILE A 167 4.60 16.47 -9.44
N GLY A 168 3.42 16.62 -8.84
CA GLY A 168 3.22 17.50 -7.70
C GLY A 168 1.78 17.51 -7.24
N GLU A 169 1.59 18.07 -6.06
CA GLU A 169 0.28 18.30 -5.47
C GLU A 169 0.26 19.53 -4.57
N GLN A 170 -0.89 20.19 -4.46
CA GLN A 170 -1.15 21.29 -3.57
C GLN A 170 -2.38 21.00 -2.72
N HIS A 171 -2.27 21.15 -1.42
CA HIS A 171 -3.37 21.02 -0.47
C HIS A 171 -3.90 22.42 -0.12
N LEU A 172 -5.13 22.70 -0.51
CA LEU A 172 -5.74 24.04 -0.43
C LEU A 172 -6.94 24.01 0.50
N ARG A 173 -7.22 25.15 1.15
CA ARG A 173 -8.47 25.43 1.84
C ARG A 173 -9.08 26.71 1.30
N GLU A 174 -10.41 26.72 1.14
CA GLU A 174 -11.12 27.89 0.60
C GLU A 174 -10.97 29.15 1.49
N ASP A 175 -10.77 28.98 2.80
CA ASP A 175 -10.61 30.04 3.78
C ASP A 175 -9.17 30.57 3.90
N GLN A 176 -8.23 30.06 3.09
CA GLN A 176 -6.82 30.41 3.12
C GLN A 176 -6.30 30.85 1.75
N GLU A 177 -5.52 31.94 1.74
CA GLU A 177 -4.89 32.48 0.52
C GLU A 177 -3.73 31.62 0.02
N LYS A 178 -3.09 30.84 0.91
CA LYS A 178 -1.94 29.99 0.59
C LYS A 178 -2.27 28.53 0.80
N PRO A 179 -1.62 27.64 0.06
CA PRO A 179 -1.70 26.20 0.32
C PRO A 179 -1.38 25.88 1.79
N LEU A 180 -2.03 24.87 2.34
CA LEU A 180 -1.65 24.26 3.63
C LEU A 180 -0.23 23.71 3.54
N TYR A 181 0.06 23.07 2.43
CA TYR A 181 1.39 22.64 1.98
C TYR A 181 1.35 22.29 0.50
N GLU A 182 2.53 22.23 -0.10
CA GLU A 182 2.69 21.78 -1.49
C GLU A 182 3.88 20.82 -1.63
N MET A 183 3.77 19.93 -2.57
CA MET A 183 4.84 18.98 -2.90
C MET A 183 5.07 18.92 -4.40
N THR A 184 6.32 18.73 -4.79
CA THR A 184 6.70 18.35 -6.15
C THR A 184 7.56 17.09 -6.11
N PHE A 185 7.42 16.25 -7.13
CA PHE A 185 8.11 14.97 -7.24
C PHE A 185 8.99 14.96 -8.49
N SER A 186 10.17 14.41 -8.37
CA SER A 186 11.10 14.24 -9.49
C SER A 186 11.40 12.77 -9.70
N TYR A 187 11.53 12.42 -10.97
CA TYR A 187 11.85 11.08 -11.43
C TYR A 187 13.14 11.13 -12.24
N ASP A 188 13.88 10.04 -12.28
CA ASP A 188 15.04 9.91 -13.14
C ASP A 188 14.63 9.64 -14.61
N ALA A 189 15.63 9.46 -15.48
CA ALA A 189 15.40 9.24 -16.90
C ALA A 189 14.63 7.93 -17.21
N ASP A 190 14.66 6.97 -16.31
CA ASP A 190 13.96 5.68 -16.43
C ASP A 190 12.56 5.71 -15.79
N GLY A 191 12.16 6.87 -15.26
CA GLY A 191 10.89 7.07 -14.58
C GLY A 191 10.87 6.56 -13.12
N THR A 192 12.04 6.28 -12.55
CA THR A 192 12.15 5.88 -11.15
C THR A 192 12.06 7.11 -10.25
N LEU A 193 11.31 7.01 -9.17
CA LEU A 193 11.15 8.07 -8.20
C LEU A 193 12.48 8.44 -7.56
N PHE A 194 12.84 9.73 -7.59
CA PHE A 194 14.14 10.23 -7.19
C PHE A 194 14.09 11.16 -5.98
N SER A 195 13.35 12.26 -6.06
CA SER A 195 13.28 13.26 -4.99
C SER A 195 11.90 13.89 -4.85
N MET A 196 11.66 14.51 -3.72
CA MET A 196 10.53 15.41 -3.53
C MET A 196 10.97 16.72 -2.89
N ASN A 197 10.28 17.79 -3.23
CA ASN A 197 10.28 19.02 -2.46
C ASN A 197 8.96 19.13 -1.69
N CYS A 198 9.03 19.45 -0.42
CA CYS A 198 7.86 19.71 0.43
C CYS A 198 8.06 21.06 1.10
N ASP A 199 7.23 22.05 0.75
CA ASP A 199 7.27 23.42 1.29
C ASP A 199 8.68 24.07 1.20
N GLY A 200 9.37 23.86 0.05
CA GLY A 200 10.70 24.43 -0.21
C GLY A 200 11.86 23.62 0.40
N LYS A 201 11.61 22.46 1.00
CA LYS A 201 12.66 21.55 1.49
C LYS A 201 12.77 20.33 0.60
N ASP A 202 14.00 20.03 0.21
CA ASP A 202 14.30 18.88 -0.64
C ASP A 202 14.60 17.62 0.17
N TYR A 203 14.04 16.50 -0.30
CA TYR A 203 14.27 15.17 0.23
C TYR A 203 14.51 14.19 -0.92
N TYR A 204 15.34 13.18 -0.67
CA TYR A 204 15.60 12.11 -1.64
C TYR A 204 14.98 10.81 -1.17
N TYR A 205 14.44 10.06 -2.12
CA TYR A 205 13.87 8.75 -1.88
C TYR A 205 14.96 7.69 -1.82
N ILE A 206 14.89 6.85 -0.81
CA ILE A 206 15.66 5.60 -0.76
C ILE A 206 14.69 4.47 -1.06
N LEU A 207 14.97 3.76 -2.15
CA LEU A 207 14.15 2.64 -2.62
C LEU A 207 14.85 1.32 -2.34
N ASN A 208 14.07 0.28 -2.06
CA ASN A 208 14.56 -1.09 -2.10
C ASN A 208 14.55 -1.62 -3.55
N PRO A 209 15.10 -2.82 -3.84
CA PRO A 209 15.12 -3.39 -5.18
C PRO A 209 13.75 -3.65 -5.81
N THR A 210 12.68 -3.70 -5.02
CA THR A 210 11.30 -3.86 -5.51
C THR A 210 10.61 -2.53 -5.80
N GLY A 211 11.31 -1.40 -5.56
CA GLY A 211 10.80 -0.05 -5.80
C GLY A 211 9.98 0.52 -4.63
N ASP A 212 9.98 -0.14 -3.46
CA ASP A 212 9.30 0.40 -2.29
C ASP A 212 10.13 1.55 -1.70
N VAL A 213 9.48 2.66 -1.36
CA VAL A 213 10.11 3.75 -0.62
C VAL A 213 10.35 3.29 0.81
N ILE A 214 11.61 3.05 1.17
CA ILE A 214 11.99 2.62 2.53
C ILE A 214 12.42 3.77 3.42
N ALA A 215 12.83 4.91 2.83
CA ALA A 215 13.15 6.11 3.59
C ALA A 215 13.08 7.37 2.74
N LEU A 216 13.04 8.51 3.45
CA LEU A 216 13.35 9.85 2.96
C LEU A 216 14.60 10.33 3.67
N VAL A 217 15.54 10.89 2.91
CA VAL A 217 16.75 11.53 3.46
C VAL A 217 16.77 13.02 3.08
N ASP A 218 17.36 13.85 3.95
CA ASP A 218 17.56 15.27 3.68
C ASP A 218 18.78 15.50 2.75
N THR A 219 19.07 16.77 2.43
CA THR A 219 20.24 17.16 1.61
C THR A 219 21.59 16.86 2.29
N GLY A 220 21.61 16.61 3.59
CA GLY A 220 22.77 16.15 4.35
C GLY A 220 22.87 14.63 4.43
N TRP A 221 22.00 13.88 3.72
CA TRP A 221 21.92 12.42 3.73
C TRP A 221 21.55 11.82 5.09
N ASN A 222 20.90 12.63 5.96
CA ASN A 222 20.33 12.09 7.20
C ASN A 222 18.95 11.52 6.92
N THR A 223 18.68 10.35 7.47
CA THR A 223 17.33 9.76 7.42
C THR A 223 16.37 10.60 8.22
N VAL A 224 15.34 11.13 7.58
CA VAL A 224 14.28 11.92 8.23
C VAL A 224 13.00 11.12 8.44
N VAL A 225 12.70 10.20 7.54
CA VAL A 225 11.56 9.26 7.64
C VAL A 225 12.03 7.88 7.22
N SER A 226 11.54 6.82 7.87
CA SER A 226 11.63 5.46 7.35
C SER A 226 10.27 4.77 7.40
N TYR A 227 10.06 3.86 6.43
CA TYR A 227 8.84 3.09 6.26
C TYR A 227 9.11 1.59 6.40
N ALA A 228 8.15 0.88 6.96
CA ALA A 228 8.09 -0.58 6.91
C ALA A 228 6.75 -1.03 6.34
N TYR A 229 6.78 -2.14 5.60
CA TYR A 229 5.61 -2.68 4.92
C TYR A 229 5.40 -4.15 5.27
N ASP A 230 4.15 -4.61 5.20
CA ASP A 230 3.90 -6.05 5.09
C ASP A 230 4.11 -6.51 3.64
N SER A 231 4.06 -7.81 3.39
CA SER A 231 4.28 -8.39 2.05
C SER A 231 3.22 -7.99 1.01
N TRP A 232 2.17 -7.30 1.42
CA TRP A 232 1.09 -6.80 0.56
C TRP A 232 1.10 -5.28 0.39
N GLY A 233 2.15 -4.61 0.89
CA GLY A 233 2.36 -3.17 0.74
C GLY A 233 1.63 -2.31 1.75
N LYS A 234 0.99 -2.91 2.76
CA LYS A 234 0.45 -2.13 3.86
C LYS A 234 1.59 -1.56 4.70
N VAL A 235 1.59 -0.25 4.92
CA VAL A 235 2.51 0.41 5.84
C VAL A 235 2.28 -0.13 7.26
N THR A 236 3.32 -0.69 7.88
CA THR A 236 3.29 -1.23 9.25
C THR A 236 3.94 -0.28 10.24
N ALA A 237 4.89 0.53 9.80
CA ALA A 237 5.53 1.56 10.61
C ALA A 237 5.96 2.75 9.77
N ILE A 238 5.88 3.94 10.35
CA ILE A 238 6.52 5.18 9.92
C ILE A 238 7.35 5.65 11.10
N GLU A 239 8.67 5.82 10.93
CA GLU A 239 9.58 6.27 11.96
C GLU A 239 10.22 7.59 11.55
N GLY A 240 10.67 8.40 12.53
CA GLY A 240 11.24 9.73 12.31
C GLY A 240 10.17 10.82 12.29
N ASP A 241 10.22 11.73 11.31
CA ASP A 241 9.25 12.80 11.14
C ASP A 241 7.88 12.24 10.68
N GLN A 242 6.96 12.12 11.64
CA GLN A 242 5.65 11.53 11.44
C GLN A 242 4.75 12.38 10.52
N ASP A 243 4.89 13.70 10.55
CA ASP A 243 4.11 14.60 9.72
C ASP A 243 4.52 14.48 8.26
N LEU A 244 5.82 14.60 7.98
CA LEU A 244 6.37 14.41 6.66
C LEU A 244 6.10 12.99 6.12
N GLY A 245 6.26 11.97 6.98
CA GLY A 245 6.02 10.58 6.62
C GLY A 245 4.57 10.29 6.23
N LYS A 246 3.60 10.97 6.84
CA LYS A 246 2.17 10.88 6.49
C LYS A 246 1.84 11.70 5.25
N LYS A 247 2.43 12.88 5.09
CA LYS A 247 2.24 13.74 3.91
C LYS A 247 2.76 13.09 2.63
N ASN A 248 3.91 12.40 2.69
CA ASN A 248 4.46 11.74 1.50
C ASN A 248 3.48 10.67 0.96
N PRO A 249 2.90 10.87 -0.25
CA PRO A 249 1.94 9.91 -0.80
C PRO A 249 2.60 8.77 -1.58
N LEU A 250 3.86 8.90 -2.00
CA LEU A 250 4.55 7.90 -2.81
C LEU A 250 5.26 6.89 -1.90
N ARG A 251 4.80 5.63 -1.86
CA ARG A 251 5.25 4.65 -0.86
C ARG A 251 5.58 3.29 -1.48
N TYR A 252 4.71 2.29 -1.29
CA TYR A 252 4.91 0.92 -1.78
C TYR A 252 5.01 0.88 -3.30
N ARG A 253 6.12 0.40 -3.83
CA ARG A 253 6.44 0.36 -5.28
C ARG A 253 6.30 1.70 -5.99
N GLY A 254 6.49 2.80 -5.25
CA GLY A 254 6.28 4.14 -5.77
C GLY A 254 4.82 4.50 -6.09
N TYR A 255 3.86 3.64 -5.72
CA TYR A 255 2.44 3.95 -5.92
C TYR A 255 1.97 5.07 -5.00
N TYR A 256 1.02 5.84 -5.52
CA TYR A 256 0.34 6.86 -4.75
C TYR A 256 -0.56 6.24 -3.69
N TRP A 257 -0.36 6.62 -2.45
CA TRP A 257 -1.15 6.21 -1.29
C TRP A 257 -2.28 7.20 -1.05
N ASP A 258 -3.53 6.73 -1.12
CA ASP A 258 -4.71 7.44 -0.63
C ASP A 258 -5.04 6.94 0.79
N GLU A 259 -5.36 7.84 1.72
CA GLU A 259 -5.59 7.50 3.15
C GLU A 259 -6.95 6.85 3.43
N GLU A 260 -7.88 6.79 2.49
CA GLU A 260 -9.27 6.32 2.60
C GLU A 260 -9.46 4.84 2.88
#